data_255f57f033f6bfc530ec7c71d2709c6a
#
_entry.id   255f57f033f6bfc530ec7c71d2709c6a
#
_cell.length_a   1.000
_cell.length_b   1.000
_cell.length_c   1.000
_cell.angle_alpha   90.00
_cell.angle_beta   90.00
_cell.angle_gamma   90.00
#
_symmetry.space_group_name_H-M   'P 1'
#
loop_
_entity.id
_entity.type
_entity.pdbx_description
1 polymer ?
#
loop_
_entity_poly.entity_id
_entity_poly.type
_entity_poly.pdbx_seq_one_letter_code
_entity_poly.pdbx_strand_id
1 'polypeptide(L)'
;MDGNEDVKNDILTRLLAFIASRMDIDIRLFLQYLDLERAQPFRRLQKYPRAGGCGSWELDGSVGSHSAAFYVPFRDTGEKGHCYYEKSLILSKVKEARQKGIQLSSHAIGEAAIDQIVDCYEQAEKENAGQQDGAGAPLSRIDHFEFPSREAVEKIKKLPVALTVQPGFSWLDKRYLKSYEQFLPKEKA
;
A
#
# COMPACT_ATOMS: atom_id res chain seq x y z
N MET A 1 0.57 17.21 -5.04
CA MET A 1 1.98 16.75 -5.02
C MET A 1 2.18 15.92 -6.27
N ASP A 2 3.02 16.39 -7.17
CA ASP A 2 3.31 15.62 -8.37
C ASP A 2 4.10 14.39 -7.97
N GLY A 3 3.44 13.23 -7.95
CA GLY A 3 4.02 11.91 -7.65
C GLY A 3 5.06 11.44 -8.68
N ASN A 4 5.77 12.37 -9.28
CA ASN A 4 6.65 12.17 -10.42
C ASN A 4 8.14 12.33 -10.08
N GLU A 5 8.52 12.10 -8.83
CA GLU A 5 9.92 11.81 -8.55
C GLU A 5 10.17 10.32 -8.70
N ASP A 6 9.94 9.80 -9.90
CA ASP A 6 10.60 8.59 -10.33
C ASP A 6 12.06 8.67 -9.91
N VAL A 7 12.54 7.70 -9.15
CA VAL A 7 13.94 7.68 -8.71
C VAL A 7 14.83 7.91 -9.93
N LYS A 8 15.27 9.14 -10.13
CA LYS A 8 16.00 9.60 -11.33
C LYS A 8 17.35 8.90 -11.49
N ASN A 9 17.76 8.15 -10.46
CA ASN A 9 19.06 7.49 -10.47
C ASN A 9 18.95 5.97 -10.38
N ASP A 10 18.58 5.32 -11.47
CA ASP A 10 18.53 3.86 -11.57
C ASP A 10 19.88 3.20 -11.22
N ILE A 11 21.02 3.87 -11.43
CA ILE A 11 22.34 3.35 -11.13
C ILE A 11 22.52 3.23 -9.62
N LEU A 12 22.17 4.28 -8.86
CA LEU A 12 22.27 4.26 -7.40
C LEU A 12 21.34 3.22 -6.80
N THR A 13 20.12 3.13 -7.29
CA THR A 13 19.15 2.14 -6.83
C THR A 13 19.63 0.71 -7.09
N ARG A 14 20.23 0.45 -8.25
CA ARG A 14 20.83 -0.86 -8.56
C ARG A 14 22.03 -1.17 -7.68
N LEU A 15 22.87 -0.19 -7.39
CA LEU A 15 24.00 -0.34 -6.48
C LEU A 15 23.53 -0.66 -5.05
N LEU A 16 22.53 0.06 -4.55
CA LEU A 16 21.93 -0.22 -3.25
C LEU A 16 21.32 -1.63 -3.17
N ALA A 17 20.60 -2.06 -4.21
CA ALA A 17 20.03 -3.40 -4.29
C ALA A 17 21.13 -4.47 -4.33
N PHE A 18 22.24 -4.23 -5.04
CA PHE A 18 23.38 -5.12 -5.06
C PHE A 18 24.06 -5.21 -3.69
N ILE A 19 24.28 -4.09 -3.01
CA ILE A 19 24.85 -4.07 -1.66
C ILE A 19 23.92 -4.81 -0.70
N ALA A 20 22.62 -4.50 -0.72
CA ALA A 20 21.62 -5.15 0.12
C ALA A 20 21.59 -6.67 -0.05
N SER A 21 21.79 -7.18 -1.28
CA SER A 21 21.84 -8.62 -1.56
C SER A 21 23.07 -9.35 -1.00
N ARG A 22 24.07 -8.61 -0.51
CA ARG A 22 25.33 -9.11 0.06
C ARG A 22 25.46 -8.94 1.57
N MET A 23 24.45 -8.35 2.20
CA MET A 23 24.42 -8.17 3.66
C MET A 23 23.91 -9.45 4.33
N ASP A 24 24.35 -9.69 5.57
CA ASP A 24 23.90 -10.83 6.40
C ASP A 24 22.48 -10.63 6.97
N ILE A 25 21.74 -9.66 6.43
CA ILE A 25 20.33 -9.39 6.78
C ILE A 25 19.47 -9.44 5.52
N ASP A 26 18.23 -9.94 5.64
CA ASP A 26 17.27 -9.98 4.54
C ASP A 26 16.67 -8.58 4.32
N ILE A 27 17.19 -7.87 3.31
CA ILE A 27 16.70 -6.55 2.90
C ILE A 27 15.83 -6.68 1.68
N ARG A 28 14.60 -6.15 1.76
CA ARG A 28 13.62 -6.15 0.68
C ARG A 28 13.31 -4.73 0.28
N LEU A 29 13.75 -4.33 -0.91
CA LEU A 29 13.57 -2.98 -1.45
C LEU A 29 12.27 -2.89 -2.22
N PHE A 30 11.40 -1.98 -1.80
CA PHE A 30 10.23 -1.55 -2.57
C PHE A 30 10.57 -0.28 -3.32
N LEU A 31 10.55 -0.37 -4.64
CA LEU A 31 10.97 0.73 -5.51
C LEU A 31 9.80 1.70 -5.71
N GLN A 32 10.09 2.98 -5.58
CA GLN A 32 9.09 4.05 -5.71
C GLN A 32 8.81 4.36 -7.20
N TYR A 33 8.28 3.37 -7.93
CA TYR A 33 7.92 3.50 -9.34
C TYR A 33 6.41 3.36 -9.54
N LEU A 34 5.81 4.31 -10.25
CA LEU A 34 4.47 4.17 -10.82
C LEU A 34 4.50 3.38 -12.13
N ASP A 35 5.59 3.47 -12.88
CA ASP A 35 5.88 2.60 -14.02
C ASP A 35 6.48 1.27 -13.53
N LEU A 36 5.66 0.24 -13.50
CA LEU A 36 6.05 -1.07 -12.99
C LEU A 36 7.09 -1.78 -13.86
N GLU A 37 7.25 -1.40 -15.14
CA GLU A 37 8.31 -1.95 -15.99
C GLU A 37 9.70 -1.66 -15.42
N ARG A 38 9.88 -0.52 -14.79
CA ARG A 38 11.16 -0.14 -14.18
C ARG A 38 11.56 -1.02 -13.00
N ALA A 39 10.63 -1.73 -12.39
CA ALA A 39 10.92 -2.68 -11.32
C ALA A 39 11.45 -4.04 -11.82
N GLN A 40 11.16 -4.41 -13.07
CA GLN A 40 11.52 -5.72 -13.63
C GLN A 40 13.02 -6.06 -13.60
N PRO A 41 13.96 -5.14 -13.89
CA PRO A 41 15.39 -5.44 -13.86
C PRO A 41 15.88 -5.90 -12.48
N PHE A 42 15.18 -5.55 -11.41
CA PHE A 42 15.53 -5.91 -10.04
C PHE A 42 15.23 -7.36 -9.67
N ARG A 43 14.54 -8.11 -10.52
CA ARG A 43 14.30 -9.56 -10.36
C ARG A 43 15.60 -10.35 -10.17
N ARG A 44 16.71 -9.89 -10.74
CA ARG A 44 18.01 -10.55 -10.60
C ARG A 44 18.65 -10.36 -9.21
N LEU A 45 18.22 -9.34 -8.46
CA LEU A 45 18.76 -8.99 -7.16
C LEU A 45 17.82 -9.37 -6.00
N GLN A 46 16.58 -9.60 -6.30
CA GLN A 46 15.54 -10.01 -5.35
C GLN A 46 14.74 -11.14 -5.97
N LYS A 47 14.26 -12.09 -5.16
CA LYS A 47 13.41 -13.19 -5.64
C LYS A 47 12.24 -12.70 -6.48
N TYR A 48 11.64 -11.57 -6.08
CA TYR A 48 10.58 -10.88 -6.82
C TYR A 48 10.91 -9.39 -6.91
N PRO A 49 10.63 -8.72 -8.04
CA PRO A 49 10.65 -7.28 -8.09
C PRO A 49 9.53 -6.72 -7.20
N ARG A 50 9.78 -5.60 -6.54
CA ARG A 50 8.85 -4.95 -5.62
C ARG A 50 8.72 -3.48 -5.97
N ALA A 51 7.50 -2.96 -5.91
CA ALA A 51 7.22 -1.55 -6.19
C ALA A 51 6.14 -1.01 -5.25
N GLY A 52 6.07 0.30 -5.14
CA GLY A 52 5.05 1.02 -4.39
C GLY A 52 5.35 1.19 -2.90
N GLY A 53 4.34 1.36 -2.10
CA GLY A 53 4.42 1.71 -0.69
C GLY A 53 4.31 3.22 -0.46
N CYS A 54 4.70 3.67 0.73
CA CYS A 54 4.66 5.08 1.09
C CYS A 54 5.57 5.90 0.17
N GLY A 55 5.01 6.92 -0.47
CA GLY A 55 5.70 7.84 -1.39
C GLY A 55 5.11 7.82 -2.80
N SER A 56 5.32 6.79 -3.61
CA SER A 56 4.82 6.78 -5.00
C SER A 56 3.49 6.05 -5.20
N TRP A 57 3.04 5.28 -4.22
CA TRP A 57 1.79 4.55 -4.30
C TRP A 57 0.98 4.68 -3.00
N GLU A 58 0.79 5.93 -2.58
CA GLU A 58 -0.11 6.31 -1.50
C GLU A 58 -1.52 6.46 -2.04
N LEU A 59 -2.47 5.66 -1.52
CA LEU A 59 -3.86 5.75 -1.97
C LEU A 59 -4.62 6.85 -1.24
N ASP A 60 -4.14 7.24 -0.07
CA ASP A 60 -4.58 8.40 0.70
C ASP A 60 -3.41 8.93 1.54
N GLY A 61 -3.68 9.88 2.41
CA GLY A 61 -2.68 10.45 3.31
C GLY A 61 -2.79 9.92 4.74
N SER A 62 -2.57 10.79 5.74
CA SER A 62 -2.54 10.44 7.15
C SER A 62 -3.65 11.13 7.97
N VAL A 63 -3.92 10.59 9.17
CA VAL A 63 -4.85 11.21 10.12
C VAL A 63 -4.33 12.58 10.57
N GLY A 64 -3.03 12.69 10.89
CA GLY A 64 -2.45 13.93 11.39
C GLY A 64 -2.45 15.10 10.39
N SER A 65 -2.49 14.82 9.08
CA SER A 65 -2.62 15.82 8.03
C SER A 65 -4.04 16.00 7.51
N HIS A 66 -5.04 15.31 8.10
CA HIS A 66 -6.45 15.28 7.69
C HIS A 66 -6.65 14.84 6.23
N SER A 67 -5.72 14.07 5.70
CA SER A 67 -5.73 13.61 4.30
C SER A 67 -6.02 12.12 4.14
N ALA A 68 -6.06 11.35 5.23
CA ALA A 68 -6.58 9.98 5.21
C ALA A 68 -8.06 9.98 4.81
N ALA A 69 -8.45 9.09 3.89
CA ALA A 69 -9.77 9.09 3.27
C ALA A 69 -10.79 8.34 4.12
N PHE A 70 -11.72 9.08 4.74
CA PHE A 70 -12.81 8.53 5.55
C PHE A 70 -14.18 8.76 4.92
N TYR A 71 -15.15 7.91 5.25
CA TYR A 71 -16.57 8.16 4.91
C TYR A 71 -17.20 9.22 5.80
N VAL A 72 -16.70 9.38 7.03
CA VAL A 72 -17.11 10.40 7.99
C VAL A 72 -16.11 11.54 8.03
N PRO A 73 -16.53 12.78 8.28
CA PRO A 73 -15.61 13.91 8.35
C PRO A 73 -14.76 13.89 9.62
N PHE A 74 -13.57 14.48 9.53
CA PHE A 74 -12.77 14.87 10.70
C PHE A 74 -13.56 15.87 11.55
N ARG A 75 -13.48 15.73 12.87
CA ARG A 75 -14.30 16.50 13.81
C ARG A 75 -13.97 17.99 13.87
N ASP A 76 -12.72 18.31 13.63
CA ASP A 76 -12.19 19.68 13.74
C ASP A 76 -12.25 20.46 12.43
N THR A 77 -12.11 19.79 11.30
CA THR A 77 -12.11 20.45 9.97
C THR A 77 -13.41 20.28 9.20
N GLY A 78 -14.17 19.22 9.47
CA GLY A 78 -15.33 18.84 8.67
C GLY A 78 -15.01 18.22 7.32
N GLU A 79 -13.73 18.04 6.99
CA GLU A 79 -13.25 17.39 5.77
C GLU A 79 -13.15 15.89 5.95
N LYS A 80 -13.12 15.12 4.86
CA LYS A 80 -13.08 13.65 4.90
C LYS A 80 -11.74 13.06 4.45
N GLY A 81 -10.78 13.91 4.06
CA GLY A 81 -9.67 13.46 3.25
C GLY A 81 -10.14 12.98 1.87
N HIS A 82 -9.29 12.34 1.10
CA HIS A 82 -9.68 11.82 -0.21
C HIS A 82 -8.72 10.73 -0.67
N CYS A 83 -9.23 9.83 -1.52
CA CYS A 83 -8.39 8.90 -2.26
C CYS A 83 -7.65 9.65 -3.37
N TYR A 84 -6.35 9.41 -3.52
CA TYR A 84 -5.51 10.09 -4.50
C TYR A 84 -5.68 9.54 -5.92
N TYR A 85 -6.18 8.33 -6.05
CA TYR A 85 -6.34 7.64 -7.32
C TYR A 85 -7.75 7.11 -7.52
N GLU A 86 -8.20 7.12 -8.76
CA GLU A 86 -9.44 6.48 -9.17
C GLU A 86 -9.34 4.95 -9.07
N LYS A 87 -10.42 4.29 -8.64
CA LYS A 87 -10.49 2.84 -8.48
C LYS A 87 -10.08 2.07 -9.74
N SER A 88 -10.43 2.58 -10.91
CA SER A 88 -10.07 1.98 -12.20
C SER A 88 -8.55 1.93 -12.43
N LEU A 89 -7.84 3.00 -12.05
CA LEU A 89 -6.38 3.03 -12.15
C LEU A 89 -5.74 2.06 -11.16
N ILE A 90 -6.23 2.03 -9.91
CA ILE A 90 -5.73 1.10 -8.89
C ILE A 90 -5.90 -0.34 -9.37
N LEU A 91 -7.10 -0.71 -9.84
CA LEU A 91 -7.37 -2.04 -10.35
C LEU A 91 -6.46 -2.41 -11.53
N SER A 92 -6.25 -1.47 -12.45
CA SER A 92 -5.34 -1.65 -13.59
C SER A 92 -3.91 -1.96 -13.12
N LYS A 93 -3.39 -1.20 -12.12
CA LYS A 93 -2.05 -1.39 -11.57
C LYS A 93 -1.91 -2.69 -10.78
N VAL A 94 -2.93 -3.08 -10.03
CA VAL A 94 -2.97 -4.37 -9.33
C VAL A 94 -2.87 -5.53 -10.34
N LYS A 95 -3.64 -5.49 -11.41
CA LYS A 95 -3.61 -6.49 -12.48
C LYS A 95 -2.26 -6.52 -13.20
N GLU A 96 -1.72 -5.35 -13.55
CA GLU A 96 -0.41 -5.22 -14.18
C GLU A 96 0.69 -5.82 -13.32
N ALA A 97 0.73 -5.48 -12.02
CA ALA A 97 1.72 -6.01 -11.08
C ALA A 97 1.65 -7.54 -10.99
N ARG A 98 0.44 -8.09 -10.92
CA ARG A 98 0.22 -9.53 -10.87
C ARG A 98 0.71 -10.23 -12.13
N GLN A 99 0.31 -9.75 -13.31
CA GLN A 99 0.76 -10.29 -14.61
C GLN A 99 2.29 -10.29 -14.76
N LYS A 100 2.94 -9.27 -14.22
CA LYS A 100 4.40 -9.11 -14.26
C LYS A 100 5.12 -9.82 -13.11
N GLY A 101 4.41 -10.42 -12.17
CA GLY A 101 4.99 -11.06 -10.98
C GLY A 101 5.73 -10.06 -10.09
N ILE A 102 5.20 -8.85 -9.96
CA ILE A 102 5.70 -7.78 -9.09
C ILE A 102 4.91 -7.77 -7.80
N GLN A 103 5.59 -7.73 -6.65
CA GLN A 103 4.93 -7.45 -5.39
C GLN A 103 4.62 -5.95 -5.31
N LEU A 104 3.34 -5.60 -5.42
CA LEU A 104 2.88 -4.22 -5.27
C LEU A 104 2.51 -3.96 -3.82
N SER A 105 3.07 -2.92 -3.22
CA SER A 105 2.67 -2.40 -1.92
C SER A 105 1.88 -1.12 -2.08
N SER A 106 0.77 -1.00 -1.36
CA SER A 106 -0.11 0.18 -1.40
C SER A 106 -0.25 0.74 0.01
N HIS A 107 0.05 2.02 0.19
CA HIS A 107 -0.26 2.71 1.43
C HIS A 107 -1.76 3.00 1.50
N ALA A 108 -2.42 2.63 2.60
CA ALA A 108 -3.82 2.96 2.84
C ALA A 108 -4.09 3.05 4.35
N ILE A 109 -4.58 4.19 4.80
CA ILE A 109 -4.84 4.50 6.22
C ILE A 109 -6.33 4.63 6.50
N GLY A 110 -7.03 5.48 5.76
CA GLY A 110 -8.44 5.75 5.97
C GLY A 110 -9.35 4.65 5.43
N GLU A 111 -10.53 4.54 6.02
CA GLU A 111 -11.52 3.51 5.72
C GLU A 111 -11.86 3.43 4.22
N ALA A 112 -12.05 4.59 3.56
CA ALA A 112 -12.42 4.63 2.15
C ALA A 112 -11.29 4.17 1.22
N ALA A 113 -10.03 4.50 1.53
CA ALA A 113 -8.87 4.04 0.77
C ALA A 113 -8.63 2.54 0.96
N ILE A 114 -8.78 2.04 2.19
CA ILE A 114 -8.67 0.62 2.50
C ILE A 114 -9.75 -0.18 1.77
N ASP A 115 -11.01 0.24 1.84
CA ASP A 115 -12.11 -0.42 1.13
C ASP A 115 -11.85 -0.44 -0.38
N GLN A 116 -11.37 0.67 -0.93
CA GLN A 116 -11.08 0.79 -2.36
C GLN A 116 -9.99 -0.20 -2.83
N ILE A 117 -8.89 -0.34 -2.08
CA ILE A 117 -7.81 -1.26 -2.47
C ILE A 117 -8.20 -2.72 -2.24
N VAL A 118 -8.89 -3.02 -1.15
CA VAL A 118 -9.37 -4.39 -0.86
C VAL A 118 -10.34 -4.85 -1.93
N ASP A 119 -11.25 -3.98 -2.37
CA ASP A 119 -12.14 -4.27 -3.49
C ASP A 119 -11.39 -4.52 -4.80
N CYS A 120 -10.33 -3.73 -5.07
CA CYS A 120 -9.50 -3.95 -6.25
C CYS A 120 -8.79 -5.30 -6.22
N TYR A 121 -8.27 -5.72 -5.06
CA TYR A 121 -7.67 -7.03 -4.89
C TYR A 121 -8.71 -8.15 -5.05
N GLU A 122 -9.89 -8.02 -4.43
CA GLU A 122 -10.96 -9.00 -4.57
C GLU A 122 -11.41 -9.16 -6.04
N GLN A 123 -11.56 -8.04 -6.75
CA GLN A 123 -11.93 -8.06 -8.15
C GLN A 123 -10.84 -8.70 -9.02
N ALA A 124 -9.57 -8.36 -8.79
CA ALA A 124 -8.46 -8.96 -9.50
C ALA A 124 -8.36 -10.48 -9.28
N GLU A 125 -8.64 -10.96 -8.06
CA GLU A 125 -8.71 -12.40 -7.76
C GLU A 125 -9.85 -13.10 -8.51
N LYS A 126 -11.05 -12.51 -8.49
CA LYS A 126 -12.22 -13.08 -9.20
C LYS A 126 -12.01 -13.19 -10.70
N GLU A 127 -11.39 -12.19 -11.31
CA GLU A 127 -11.12 -12.17 -12.75
C GLU A 127 -10.01 -13.13 -13.16
N ASN A 128 -9.10 -13.48 -12.25
CA ASN A 128 -8.03 -14.45 -12.48
C ASN A 128 -8.38 -15.87 -11.99
N ALA A 129 -9.58 -16.10 -11.49
CA ALA A 129 -10.03 -17.41 -11.05
C ALA A 129 -9.98 -18.40 -12.23
N GLY A 130 -9.04 -19.35 -12.20
CA GLY A 130 -8.79 -20.33 -13.28
C GLY A 130 -7.49 -20.09 -14.09
N GLN A 131 -6.82 -18.97 -13.95
CA GLN A 131 -5.45 -18.84 -14.44
C GLN A 131 -4.50 -19.33 -13.32
N GLN A 132 -3.66 -20.30 -13.66
CA GLN A 132 -2.56 -20.67 -12.75
C GLN A 132 -1.62 -19.46 -12.66
N ASP A 133 -1.69 -18.77 -11.53
CA ASP A 133 -0.57 -17.90 -11.17
C ASP A 133 0.68 -18.77 -11.19
N GLY A 134 1.70 -18.35 -11.94
CA GLY A 134 2.97 -19.07 -11.97
C GLY A 134 3.37 -19.34 -10.51
N ALA A 135 3.66 -20.61 -10.18
CA ALA A 135 3.95 -21.04 -8.83
C ALA A 135 4.92 -20.07 -8.13
N GLY A 136 4.43 -19.32 -7.15
CA GLY A 136 5.22 -18.36 -6.38
C GLY A 136 5.04 -16.89 -6.76
N ALA A 137 3.89 -16.48 -7.33
CA ALA A 137 3.58 -15.06 -7.45
C ALA A 137 3.65 -14.39 -6.07
N PRO A 138 4.29 -13.20 -5.95
CA PRO A 138 4.41 -12.51 -4.67
C PRO A 138 3.04 -12.01 -4.22
N LEU A 139 2.77 -12.12 -2.91
CA LEU A 139 1.58 -11.52 -2.32
C LEU A 139 1.63 -10.01 -2.47
N SER A 140 0.54 -9.40 -2.90
CA SER A 140 0.35 -7.95 -2.78
C SER A 140 0.42 -7.53 -1.32
N ARG A 141 0.71 -6.27 -1.03
CA ARG A 141 0.85 -5.76 0.34
C ARG A 141 0.06 -4.47 0.51
N ILE A 142 -0.55 -4.31 1.68
CA ILE A 142 -1.10 -3.03 2.14
C ILE A 142 -0.26 -2.58 3.33
N ASP A 143 0.24 -1.35 3.26
CA ASP A 143 0.93 -0.70 4.36
C ASP A 143 -0.05 0.13 5.18
N HIS A 144 0.13 0.13 6.49
CA HIS A 144 -0.70 0.73 7.53
C HIS A 144 -1.96 -0.06 7.84
N PHE A 145 -2.98 -0.05 6.99
CA PHE A 145 -4.25 -0.72 7.25
C PHE A 145 -4.84 -0.33 8.63
N GLU A 146 -4.83 0.98 8.95
CA GLU A 146 -5.10 1.46 10.30
C GLU A 146 -6.59 1.46 10.65
N PHE A 147 -7.44 1.92 9.75
CA PHE A 147 -8.89 2.09 10.00
C PHE A 147 -9.74 1.28 9.02
N PRO A 148 -9.59 -0.05 9.00
CA PRO A 148 -10.37 -0.88 8.08
C PRO A 148 -11.84 -0.91 8.48
N SER A 149 -12.73 -0.94 7.48
CA SER A 149 -14.12 -1.32 7.70
C SER A 149 -14.22 -2.79 8.13
N ARG A 150 -15.32 -3.17 8.78
CA ARG A 150 -15.58 -4.59 9.08
C ARG A 150 -15.61 -5.44 7.81
N GLU A 151 -16.17 -4.87 6.74
CA GLU A 151 -16.24 -5.56 5.44
C GLU A 151 -14.85 -5.79 4.85
N ALA A 152 -13.97 -4.78 4.87
CA ALA A 152 -12.58 -4.93 4.43
C ALA A 152 -11.84 -6.02 5.21
N VAL A 153 -12.03 -6.08 6.53
CA VAL A 153 -11.43 -7.14 7.37
C VAL A 153 -11.91 -8.53 6.97
N GLU A 154 -13.21 -8.70 6.67
CA GLU A 154 -13.73 -10.00 6.25
C GLU A 154 -13.28 -10.40 4.83
N LYS A 155 -13.13 -9.43 3.93
CA LYS A 155 -12.60 -9.66 2.58
C LYS A 155 -11.11 -10.04 2.62
N ILE A 156 -10.29 -9.28 3.36
CA ILE A 156 -8.84 -9.45 3.37
C ILE A 156 -8.40 -10.83 3.89
N LYS A 157 -9.17 -11.43 4.82
CA LYS A 157 -8.94 -12.79 5.31
C LYS A 157 -8.94 -13.85 4.23
N LYS A 158 -9.58 -13.58 3.09
CA LYS A 158 -9.77 -14.51 1.97
C LYS A 158 -8.85 -14.19 0.79
N LEU A 159 -8.07 -13.13 0.88
CA LEU A 159 -7.23 -12.63 -0.20
C LEU A 159 -5.75 -12.94 0.05
N PRO A 160 -4.97 -13.25 -1.00
CA PRO A 160 -3.54 -13.46 -0.90
C PRO A 160 -2.79 -12.12 -0.77
N VAL A 161 -3.05 -11.38 0.29
CA VAL A 161 -2.49 -10.06 0.56
C VAL A 161 -1.80 -10.04 1.91
N ALA A 162 -0.60 -9.48 1.96
CA ALA A 162 0.13 -9.23 3.20
C ALA A 162 -0.22 -7.86 3.78
N LEU A 163 -0.20 -7.74 5.10
CA LEU A 163 -0.39 -6.47 5.79
C LEU A 163 0.89 -6.09 6.53
N THR A 164 1.24 -4.81 6.50
CA THR A 164 2.30 -4.22 7.32
C THR A 164 1.67 -3.20 8.24
N VAL A 165 1.51 -3.54 9.51
CA VAL A 165 0.85 -2.69 10.50
C VAL A 165 1.86 -2.12 11.50
N GLN A 166 1.52 -0.97 12.11
CA GLN A 166 2.34 -0.27 13.09
C GLN A 166 1.66 -0.24 14.47
N PRO A 167 1.70 -1.33 15.23
CA PRO A 167 1.06 -1.38 16.55
C PRO A 167 1.59 -0.32 17.52
N GLY A 168 2.80 0.18 17.29
CA GLY A 168 3.40 1.24 18.09
C GLY A 168 2.62 2.57 18.07
N PHE A 169 1.88 2.86 17.01
CA PHE A 169 1.08 4.08 16.94
C PHE A 169 -0.07 4.09 17.96
N SER A 170 -0.68 2.95 18.22
CA SER A 170 -1.76 2.82 19.17
C SER A 170 -1.29 2.55 20.61
N TRP A 171 -0.06 2.04 20.80
CA TRP A 171 0.39 1.54 22.11
C TRP A 171 1.48 2.35 22.77
N LEU A 172 2.39 2.94 22.02
CA LEU A 172 3.59 3.58 22.57
C LEU A 172 3.46 5.09 22.74
N ASP A 173 2.56 5.76 22.05
CA ASP A 173 2.45 7.22 22.16
C ASP A 173 1.04 7.70 22.45
N LYS A 174 0.80 8.00 23.73
CA LYS A 174 -0.44 8.65 24.18
C LYS A 174 -0.77 9.95 23.44
N ARG A 175 0.20 10.57 22.76
CA ARG A 175 -0.02 11.76 21.93
C ARG A 175 -0.76 11.41 20.65
N TYR A 176 -0.43 10.28 20.01
CA TYR A 176 -1.13 9.81 18.81
C TYR A 176 -2.57 9.40 19.13
N LEU A 177 -2.79 8.66 20.22
CA LEU A 177 -4.15 8.32 20.66
C LEU A 177 -5.00 9.58 20.93
N LYS A 178 -4.44 10.59 21.60
CA LYS A 178 -5.11 11.88 21.80
C LYS A 178 -5.41 12.59 20.47
N SER A 179 -4.51 12.51 19.50
CA SER A 179 -4.73 13.07 18.18
C SER A 179 -5.88 12.37 17.45
N TYR A 180 -5.93 11.04 17.51
CA TYR A 180 -7.02 10.28 16.90
C TYR A 180 -8.36 10.60 17.58
N GLU A 181 -8.43 10.62 18.91
CA GLU A 181 -9.62 11.02 19.66
C GLU A 181 -10.05 12.48 19.39
N GLN A 182 -9.10 13.36 19.09
CA GLN A 182 -9.36 14.76 18.76
C GLN A 182 -9.95 14.90 17.36
N PHE A 183 -9.39 14.19 16.38
CA PHE A 183 -9.68 14.38 14.97
C PHE A 183 -10.78 13.45 14.44
N LEU A 184 -10.87 12.24 14.99
CA LEU A 184 -11.84 11.25 14.52
C LEU A 184 -13.08 11.18 15.41
N PRO A 185 -14.25 10.79 14.88
CA PRO A 185 -15.39 10.41 15.67
C PRO A 185 -15.05 9.30 16.66
N LYS A 186 -15.71 9.28 17.83
CA LYS A 186 -15.41 8.31 18.91
C LYS A 186 -15.49 6.85 18.48
N GLU A 187 -16.35 6.55 17.54
CA GLU A 187 -16.51 5.21 16.98
C GLU A 187 -15.36 4.79 16.06
N LYS A 188 -14.45 5.72 15.72
CA LYS A 188 -13.27 5.48 14.87
C LYS A 188 -11.94 5.62 15.60
N ALA A 189 -11.92 6.32 16.73
CA ALA A 189 -10.70 6.60 17.52
C ALA A 189 -10.26 5.43 18.42
#